data_dc1c7213b2e8c445437ad56fbbcc56f0
#
_entry.id   dc1c7213b2e8c445437ad56fbbcc56f0
#
_cell.length_a   1.000
_cell.length_b   1.000
_cell.length_c   1.000
_cell.angle_alpha   90.00
_cell.angle_beta   90.00
_cell.angle_gamma   90.00
#
_symmetry.space_group_name_H-M   'P 1'
#
loop_
_entity.id
_entity.type
_entity.pdbx_description
1 polymer ?
#
loop_
_entity_poly.entity_id
_entity_poly.type
_entity_poly.pdbx_seq_one_letter_code
_entity_poly.pdbx_strand_id
1 'polypeptide(L)'
;MNLIMFGPPGAGKGTQAKRLVEGRGFVQLSTGDMLRAARASGSELGQRVAAVMDSGSLVSDEIVIELIDDQITKNPGVAGFIYDGFPRTTAQAVALDGLLASRGQRIDLVIRLVVDDAELLARITKRFEDQGRSDDNPETFVKRLAAYNTQTAPLLPFYGDRGLLREVDGMASMDGVAAAIDAALAG
;
A
#
# COMPACT_ATOMS: atom_id res chain seq x y z
N MET A 1 -2.25 7.33 -14.13
CA MET A 1 -2.92 7.69 -12.85
C MET A 1 -2.17 7.05 -11.69
N ASN A 2 -1.93 7.78 -10.60
CA ASN A 2 -1.23 7.27 -9.42
C ASN A 2 -2.17 7.30 -8.20
N LEU A 3 -2.46 6.12 -7.66
CA LEU A 3 -3.43 5.90 -6.60
C LEU A 3 -2.75 5.37 -5.35
N ILE A 4 -2.94 5.99 -4.20
CA ILE A 4 -2.55 5.42 -2.91
C ILE A 4 -3.76 4.75 -2.28
N MET A 5 -3.57 3.53 -1.75
CA MET A 5 -4.58 2.85 -0.95
C MET A 5 -4.18 2.84 0.52
N PHE A 6 -4.92 3.59 1.34
CA PHE A 6 -4.80 3.62 2.79
C PHE A 6 -5.83 2.74 3.48
N GLY A 7 -5.49 2.33 4.65
CA GLY A 7 -6.33 1.55 5.55
C GLY A 7 -5.46 0.64 6.42
N PRO A 8 -5.94 0.28 7.60
CA PRO A 8 -5.21 -0.60 8.53
C PRO A 8 -4.99 -2.01 7.94
N PRO A 9 -4.15 -2.83 8.56
CA PRO A 9 -4.04 -4.25 8.22
C PRO A 9 -5.42 -4.91 8.27
N GLY A 10 -5.78 -5.71 7.27
CA GLY A 10 -7.10 -6.36 7.20
C GLY A 10 -8.20 -5.54 6.51
N ALA A 11 -7.99 -4.26 6.18
CA ALA A 11 -9.01 -3.40 5.57
C ALA A 11 -9.46 -3.81 4.15
N GLY A 12 -8.75 -4.74 3.48
CA GLY A 12 -9.13 -5.20 2.14
C GLY A 12 -8.40 -4.50 0.99
N LYS A 13 -7.37 -3.68 1.28
CA LYS A 13 -6.59 -2.96 0.25
C LYS A 13 -6.12 -3.85 -0.89
N GLY A 14 -5.45 -4.96 -0.58
CA GLY A 14 -4.92 -5.88 -1.59
C GLY A 14 -6.01 -6.53 -2.45
N THR A 15 -7.18 -6.82 -1.86
CA THR A 15 -8.33 -7.36 -2.61
C THR A 15 -8.84 -6.36 -3.63
N GLN A 16 -8.99 -5.10 -3.24
CA GLN A 16 -9.47 -4.04 -4.13
C GLN A 16 -8.41 -3.63 -5.15
N ALA A 17 -7.13 -3.57 -4.74
CA ALA A 17 -6.03 -3.33 -5.68
C ALA A 17 -5.98 -4.39 -6.78
N LYS A 18 -6.13 -5.68 -6.43
CA LYS A 18 -6.18 -6.77 -7.42
C LYS A 18 -7.33 -6.60 -8.43
N ARG A 19 -8.51 -6.19 -7.99
CA ARG A 19 -9.64 -5.89 -8.89
C ARG A 19 -9.33 -4.75 -9.85
N LEU A 20 -8.67 -3.69 -9.39
CA LEU A 20 -8.25 -2.58 -10.25
C LEU A 20 -7.17 -3.01 -11.26
N VAL A 21 -6.25 -3.89 -10.87
CA VAL A 21 -5.28 -4.50 -11.78
C VAL A 21 -5.99 -5.29 -12.89
N GLU A 22 -6.90 -6.18 -12.51
CA GLU A 22 -7.62 -7.06 -13.44
C GLU A 22 -8.61 -6.29 -14.34
N GLY A 23 -9.33 -5.31 -13.76
CA GLY A 23 -10.41 -4.61 -14.46
C GLY A 23 -9.97 -3.35 -15.21
N ARG A 24 -8.88 -2.70 -14.82
CA ARG A 24 -8.48 -1.39 -15.36
C ARG A 24 -7.02 -1.32 -15.83
N GLY A 25 -6.25 -2.40 -15.75
CA GLY A 25 -4.86 -2.44 -16.20
C GLY A 25 -3.91 -1.60 -15.35
N PHE A 26 -4.20 -1.40 -14.06
CA PHE A 26 -3.26 -0.82 -13.11
C PHE A 26 -2.15 -1.81 -12.77
N VAL A 27 -1.03 -1.29 -12.28
CA VAL A 27 0.02 -2.09 -11.66
C VAL A 27 0.03 -1.81 -10.16
N GLN A 28 -0.10 -2.86 -9.35
CA GLN A 28 -0.01 -2.75 -7.89
C GLN A 28 1.45 -2.77 -7.44
N LEU A 29 1.87 -1.75 -6.72
CA LEU A 29 3.17 -1.64 -6.06
C LEU A 29 2.99 -1.91 -4.56
N SER A 30 2.91 -3.20 -4.22
CA SER A 30 2.89 -3.66 -2.84
C SER A 30 4.32 -3.68 -2.30
N THR A 31 4.66 -2.76 -1.39
CA THR A 31 6.03 -2.69 -0.85
C THR A 31 6.46 -3.98 -0.16
N GLY A 32 5.54 -4.66 0.54
CA GLY A 32 5.84 -5.94 1.15
C GLY A 32 6.19 -7.03 0.13
N ASP A 33 5.46 -7.09 -0.98
CA ASP A 33 5.72 -8.07 -2.05
C ASP A 33 6.99 -7.72 -2.82
N MET A 34 7.22 -6.42 -3.09
CA MET A 34 8.45 -5.96 -3.74
C MET A 34 9.69 -6.27 -2.92
N LEU A 35 9.67 -6.06 -1.60
CA LEU A 35 10.80 -6.41 -0.72
C LEU A 35 11.05 -7.92 -0.70
N ARG A 36 10.02 -8.75 -0.65
CA ARG A 36 10.16 -10.21 -0.73
C ARG A 36 10.72 -10.65 -2.08
N ALA A 37 10.23 -10.08 -3.17
CA ALA A 37 10.72 -10.37 -4.52
C ALA A 37 12.17 -9.89 -4.72
N ALA A 38 12.51 -8.69 -4.26
CA ALA A 38 13.87 -8.17 -4.30
C ALA A 38 14.84 -9.11 -3.55
N ARG A 39 14.49 -9.49 -2.32
CA ARG A 39 15.27 -10.45 -1.52
C ARG A 39 15.55 -11.77 -2.29
N ALA A 40 14.54 -12.27 -2.99
CA ALA A 40 14.65 -13.53 -3.75
C ALA A 40 15.39 -13.39 -5.08
N SER A 41 15.59 -12.18 -5.60
CA SER A 41 16.14 -11.94 -6.95
C SER A 41 17.64 -12.18 -7.07
N GLY A 42 18.40 -12.13 -5.96
CA GLY A 42 19.87 -12.16 -5.96
C GLY A 42 20.56 -10.93 -6.59
N SER A 43 19.78 -9.90 -7.01
CA SER A 43 20.33 -8.64 -7.53
C SER A 43 21.10 -7.88 -6.44
N GLU A 44 21.93 -6.91 -6.83
CA GLU A 44 22.63 -6.05 -5.86
C GLU A 44 21.67 -5.39 -4.86
N LEU A 45 20.59 -4.83 -5.36
CA LEU A 45 19.51 -4.27 -4.52
C LEU A 45 18.89 -5.37 -3.64
N GLY A 46 18.63 -6.55 -4.19
CA GLY A 46 18.11 -7.70 -3.45
C GLY A 46 19.02 -8.16 -2.32
N GLN A 47 20.33 -8.16 -2.52
CA GLN A 47 21.31 -8.49 -1.49
C GLN A 47 21.30 -7.44 -0.36
N ARG A 48 21.21 -6.15 -0.68
CA ARG A 48 21.05 -5.06 0.30
C ARG A 48 19.78 -5.24 1.12
N VAL A 49 18.65 -5.52 0.45
CA VAL A 49 17.35 -5.78 1.10
C VAL A 49 17.43 -7.00 2.02
N ALA A 50 18.04 -8.10 1.55
CA ALA A 50 18.21 -9.32 2.34
C ALA A 50 19.01 -9.06 3.62
N ALA A 51 20.16 -8.38 3.50
CA ALA A 51 21.03 -8.07 4.64
C ALA A 51 20.29 -7.24 5.73
N VAL A 52 19.49 -6.26 5.31
CA VAL A 52 18.70 -5.44 6.24
C VAL A 52 17.59 -6.26 6.90
N MET A 53 16.84 -7.05 6.12
CA MET A 53 15.75 -7.88 6.65
C MET A 53 16.28 -8.97 7.58
N ASP A 54 17.40 -9.59 7.28
CA ASP A 54 18.01 -10.66 8.08
C ASP A 54 18.59 -10.13 9.40
N SER A 55 19.00 -8.85 9.45
CA SER A 55 19.40 -8.20 10.69
C SER A 55 18.21 -7.80 11.58
N GLY A 56 16.97 -7.97 11.11
CA GLY A 56 15.76 -7.52 11.80
C GLY A 56 15.56 -5.99 11.76
N SER A 57 16.33 -5.29 10.96
CA SER A 57 16.24 -3.84 10.79
C SER A 57 15.11 -3.46 9.83
N LEU A 58 14.61 -2.23 9.93
CA LEU A 58 13.69 -1.68 8.94
C LEU A 58 14.46 -1.33 7.65
N VAL A 59 13.85 -1.65 6.51
CA VAL A 59 14.38 -1.22 5.22
C VAL A 59 14.22 0.29 5.10
N SER A 60 15.30 0.98 4.68
CA SER A 60 15.30 2.44 4.60
C SER A 60 14.35 2.96 3.52
N ASP A 61 13.90 4.20 3.68
CA ASP A 61 12.99 4.87 2.75
C ASP A 61 13.61 4.95 1.34
N GLU A 62 14.93 5.16 1.26
CA GLU A 62 15.67 5.23 0.00
C GLU A 62 15.58 3.91 -0.79
N ILE A 63 15.74 2.77 -0.11
CA ILE A 63 15.63 1.45 -0.74
C ILE A 63 14.20 1.22 -1.24
N VAL A 64 13.19 1.63 -0.48
CA VAL A 64 11.79 1.48 -0.91
C VAL A 64 11.50 2.36 -2.12
N ILE A 65 11.98 3.60 -2.14
CA ILE A 65 11.85 4.52 -3.28
C ILE A 65 12.57 3.96 -4.52
N GLU A 66 13.78 3.41 -4.36
CA GLU A 66 14.54 2.77 -5.46
C GLU A 66 13.77 1.59 -6.06
N LEU A 67 13.14 0.75 -5.22
CA LEU A 67 12.27 -0.34 -5.67
C LEU A 67 11.03 0.16 -6.43
N ILE A 68 10.41 1.22 -5.95
CA ILE A 68 9.26 1.83 -6.61
C ILE A 68 9.68 2.40 -7.98
N ASP A 69 10.80 3.10 -8.02
CA ASP A 69 11.35 3.69 -9.25
C ASP A 69 11.67 2.64 -10.31
N ASP A 70 12.29 1.53 -9.91
CA ASP A 70 12.55 0.37 -10.75
C ASP A 70 11.26 -0.23 -11.32
N GLN A 71 10.22 -0.38 -10.48
CA GLN A 71 8.92 -0.91 -10.94
C GLN A 71 8.20 0.03 -11.90
N ILE A 72 8.22 1.34 -11.67
CA ILE A 72 7.66 2.32 -12.60
C ILE A 72 8.39 2.24 -13.95
N THR A 73 9.71 2.13 -13.92
CA THR A 73 10.55 2.04 -15.12
C THR A 73 10.28 0.77 -15.93
N LYS A 74 10.03 -0.37 -15.26
CA LYS A 74 9.73 -1.66 -15.90
C LYS A 74 8.33 -1.77 -16.49
N ASN A 75 7.43 -0.86 -16.11
CA ASN A 75 6.03 -0.90 -16.55
C ASN A 75 5.63 0.39 -17.28
N PRO A 76 6.23 0.69 -18.45
CA PRO A 76 5.88 1.87 -19.21
C PRO A 76 4.48 1.72 -19.85
N GLY A 77 3.71 2.80 -19.90
CA GLY A 77 2.44 2.86 -20.63
C GLY A 77 1.26 2.17 -19.96
N VAL A 78 1.39 1.78 -18.70
CA VAL A 78 0.27 1.23 -17.92
C VAL A 78 -0.79 2.30 -17.61
N ALA A 79 -2.02 1.89 -17.35
CA ALA A 79 -3.13 2.80 -17.02
C ALA A 79 -2.86 3.61 -15.73
N GLY A 80 -2.11 3.02 -14.79
CA GLY A 80 -1.71 3.67 -13.55
C GLY A 80 -1.04 2.73 -12.57
N PHE A 81 -0.61 3.31 -11.45
CA PHE A 81 0.00 2.59 -10.34
C PHE A 81 -0.84 2.70 -9.07
N ILE A 82 -0.89 1.62 -8.32
CA ILE A 82 -1.52 1.55 -7.00
C ILE A 82 -0.42 1.33 -5.97
N TYR A 83 -0.18 2.32 -5.12
CA TYR A 83 0.77 2.23 -4.02
C TYR A 83 0.07 1.60 -2.80
N ASP A 84 0.47 0.39 -2.45
CA ASP A 84 -0.07 -0.38 -1.31
C ASP A 84 1.03 -0.62 -0.27
N GLY A 85 0.80 -0.09 0.94
CA GLY A 85 1.75 -0.15 2.05
C GLY A 85 2.85 0.90 2.01
N PHE A 86 2.78 1.87 1.11
CA PHE A 86 3.64 3.05 1.03
C PHE A 86 2.86 4.21 0.39
N PRO A 87 3.05 5.46 0.86
CA PRO A 87 3.86 5.87 2.01
C PRO A 87 3.22 5.51 3.35
N ARG A 88 4.03 5.40 4.41
CA ARG A 88 3.57 5.19 5.79
C ARG A 88 3.89 6.37 6.71
N THR A 89 4.75 7.28 6.27
CA THR A 89 5.16 8.48 7.01
C THR A 89 5.13 9.69 6.08
N THR A 90 5.08 10.89 6.67
CA THR A 90 5.13 12.14 5.89
C THR A 90 6.44 12.26 5.10
N ALA A 91 7.56 11.82 5.67
CA ALA A 91 8.84 11.81 4.96
C ALA A 91 8.78 10.94 3.70
N GLN A 92 8.19 9.75 3.79
CA GLN A 92 7.96 8.86 2.65
C GLN A 92 7.01 9.48 1.62
N ALA A 93 5.96 10.18 2.06
CA ALA A 93 5.02 10.86 1.16
C ALA A 93 5.72 11.96 0.34
N VAL A 94 6.57 12.76 1.00
CA VAL A 94 7.37 13.80 0.32
C VAL A 94 8.37 13.17 -0.65
N ALA A 95 9.03 12.07 -0.28
CA ALA A 95 9.95 11.35 -1.15
C ALA A 95 9.25 10.77 -2.39
N LEU A 96 8.05 10.20 -2.21
CA LEU A 96 7.23 9.71 -3.33
C LEU A 96 6.79 10.85 -4.25
N ASP A 97 6.34 11.97 -3.69
CA ASP A 97 5.98 13.16 -4.47
C ASP A 97 7.17 13.64 -5.30
N GLY A 98 8.39 13.68 -4.72
CA GLY A 98 9.62 14.04 -5.42
C GLY A 98 9.97 13.09 -6.56
N LEU A 99 9.88 11.78 -6.33
CA LEU A 99 10.09 10.77 -7.36
C LEU A 99 9.12 10.96 -8.53
N LEU A 100 7.82 11.08 -8.24
CA LEU A 100 6.80 11.23 -9.27
C LEU A 100 6.95 12.55 -10.03
N ALA A 101 7.27 13.65 -9.35
CA ALA A 101 7.50 14.95 -9.97
C ALA A 101 8.69 14.91 -10.96
N SER A 102 9.79 14.20 -10.64
CA SER A 102 10.94 14.02 -11.53
C SER A 102 10.57 13.29 -12.83
N ARG A 103 9.45 12.55 -12.82
CA ARG A 103 8.89 11.83 -13.96
C ARG A 103 7.71 12.55 -14.63
N GLY A 104 7.42 13.79 -14.24
CA GLY A 104 6.27 14.56 -14.71
C GLY A 104 4.92 13.99 -14.27
N GLN A 105 4.91 13.24 -13.17
CA GLN A 105 3.75 12.58 -12.58
C GLN A 105 3.44 13.16 -11.20
N ARG A 106 2.30 12.80 -10.65
CA ARG A 106 1.87 13.16 -9.30
C ARG A 106 0.94 12.09 -8.74
N ILE A 107 0.63 12.15 -7.44
CA ILE A 107 -0.48 11.41 -6.86
C ILE A 107 -1.78 12.07 -7.31
N ASP A 108 -2.69 11.29 -7.87
CA ASP A 108 -3.97 11.77 -8.39
C ASP A 108 -5.10 11.54 -7.39
N LEU A 109 -5.02 10.45 -6.60
CA LEU A 109 -6.08 10.09 -5.66
C LEU A 109 -5.52 9.24 -4.51
N VAL A 110 -6.11 9.42 -3.34
CA VAL A 110 -5.84 8.62 -2.15
C VAL A 110 -7.15 8.05 -1.65
N ILE A 111 -7.28 6.74 -1.63
CA ILE A 111 -8.47 6.04 -1.11
C ILE A 111 -8.14 5.48 0.27
N ARG A 112 -8.95 5.86 1.27
CA ARG A 112 -8.92 5.28 2.61
C ARG A 112 -10.08 4.30 2.76
N LEU A 113 -9.76 3.03 3.03
CA LEU A 113 -10.77 2.06 3.46
C LEU A 113 -10.98 2.20 4.97
N VAL A 114 -12.21 2.52 5.37
CA VAL A 114 -12.62 2.65 6.77
C VAL A 114 -13.24 1.33 7.21
N VAL A 115 -12.69 0.72 8.26
CA VAL A 115 -13.15 -0.58 8.79
C VAL A 115 -13.04 -0.56 10.31
N ASP A 116 -14.00 -1.15 10.99
CA ASP A 116 -14.01 -1.28 12.45
C ASP A 116 -12.93 -2.24 12.95
N ASP A 117 -12.32 -1.94 14.10
CA ASP A 117 -11.22 -2.74 14.67
C ASP A 117 -11.62 -4.20 14.93
N ALA A 118 -12.86 -4.45 15.37
CA ALA A 118 -13.38 -5.80 15.59
C ALA A 118 -13.42 -6.62 14.29
N GLU A 119 -13.87 -6.02 13.21
CA GLU A 119 -13.90 -6.62 11.89
C GLU A 119 -12.49 -6.86 11.34
N LEU A 120 -11.57 -5.93 11.57
CA LEU A 120 -10.16 -6.09 11.18
C LEU A 120 -9.54 -7.33 11.81
N LEU A 121 -9.77 -7.53 13.12
CA LEU A 121 -9.26 -8.70 13.82
C LEU A 121 -9.85 -10.00 13.24
N ALA A 122 -11.15 -10.04 12.98
CA ALA A 122 -11.81 -11.21 12.39
C ALA A 122 -11.24 -11.54 11.01
N ARG A 123 -11.05 -10.53 10.14
CA ARG A 123 -10.47 -10.70 8.79
C ARG A 123 -9.03 -11.19 8.82
N ILE A 124 -8.22 -10.65 9.73
CA ILE A 124 -6.82 -11.05 9.88
C ILE A 124 -6.73 -12.49 10.40
N THR A 125 -7.53 -12.86 11.41
CA THR A 125 -7.57 -14.23 11.94
C THR A 125 -7.94 -15.22 10.84
N LYS A 126 -9.01 -14.95 10.10
CA LYS A 126 -9.40 -15.79 8.97
C LYS A 126 -8.28 -15.89 7.91
N ARG A 127 -7.63 -14.79 7.55
CA ARG A 127 -6.54 -14.81 6.58
C ARG A 127 -5.32 -15.59 7.07
N PHE A 128 -5.02 -15.53 8.36
CA PHE A 128 -3.98 -16.35 8.98
C PHE A 128 -4.29 -17.84 8.85
N GLU A 129 -5.54 -18.23 9.14
CA GLU A 129 -6.00 -19.62 9.01
C GLU A 129 -5.98 -20.11 7.56
N ASP A 130 -6.46 -19.28 6.61
CA ASP A 130 -6.59 -19.65 5.20
C ASP A 130 -5.24 -19.65 4.45
N GLN A 131 -4.31 -18.74 4.77
CA GLN A 131 -3.11 -18.47 4.01
C GLN A 131 -1.78 -18.72 4.75
N GLY A 132 -1.84 -19.00 6.05
CA GLY A 132 -0.65 -19.29 6.88
C GLY A 132 0.36 -18.14 6.94
N ARG A 133 -0.08 -16.89 6.76
CA ARG A 133 0.83 -15.73 6.79
C ARG A 133 1.31 -15.48 8.22
N SER A 134 2.60 -15.64 8.45
CA SER A 134 3.21 -15.49 9.78
C SER A 134 3.03 -14.08 10.38
N ASP A 135 2.89 -13.05 9.53
CA ASP A 135 2.69 -11.66 9.93
C ASP A 135 1.22 -11.30 10.24
N ASP A 136 0.30 -12.27 10.16
CA ASP A 136 -1.12 -12.09 10.44
C ASP A 136 -1.55 -12.71 11.80
N ASN A 137 -0.60 -13.19 12.61
CA ASN A 137 -0.95 -13.63 13.97
C ASN A 137 -1.43 -12.45 14.84
N PRO A 138 -2.28 -12.68 15.87
CA PRO A 138 -2.90 -11.62 16.67
C PRO A 138 -1.91 -10.64 17.30
N GLU A 139 -0.74 -11.10 17.79
CA GLU A 139 0.26 -10.22 18.38
C GLU A 139 0.88 -9.26 17.35
N THR A 140 1.23 -9.80 16.20
CA THR A 140 1.77 -9.00 15.10
C THR A 140 0.71 -8.04 14.55
N PHE A 141 -0.56 -8.46 14.50
CA PHE A 141 -1.66 -7.58 14.09
C PHE A 141 -1.78 -6.36 15.00
N VAL A 142 -1.78 -6.53 16.32
CA VAL A 142 -1.87 -5.42 17.28
C VAL A 142 -0.72 -4.42 17.06
N LYS A 143 0.51 -4.91 16.88
CA LYS A 143 1.68 -4.06 16.59
C LYS A 143 1.53 -3.29 15.28
N ARG A 144 1.04 -3.96 14.24
CA ARG A 144 0.81 -3.34 12.91
C ARG A 144 -0.31 -2.31 12.94
N LEU A 145 -1.39 -2.56 13.69
CA LEU A 145 -2.48 -1.61 13.87
C LEU A 145 -2.00 -0.37 14.64
N ALA A 146 -1.24 -0.56 15.72
CA ALA A 146 -0.64 0.53 16.48
C ALA A 146 0.31 1.37 15.60
N ALA A 147 1.16 0.73 14.79
CA ALA A 147 2.04 1.42 13.85
C ALA A 147 1.25 2.20 12.79
N TYR A 148 0.16 1.64 12.27
CA TYR A 148 -0.72 2.37 11.34
C TYR A 148 -1.30 3.62 12.00
N ASN A 149 -1.85 3.50 13.20
CA ASN A 149 -2.48 4.62 13.90
C ASN A 149 -1.48 5.75 14.24
N THR A 150 -0.24 5.38 14.60
CA THR A 150 0.78 6.37 15.01
C THR A 150 1.55 6.98 13.85
N GLN A 151 1.81 6.22 12.79
CA GLN A 151 2.71 6.63 11.70
C GLN A 151 1.96 6.98 10.41
N THR A 152 0.90 6.21 10.08
CA THR A 152 0.23 6.31 8.78
C THR A 152 -1.04 7.16 8.86
N ALA A 153 -1.83 7.06 9.93
CA ALA A 153 -3.01 7.90 10.08
C ALA A 153 -2.72 9.42 10.02
N PRO A 154 -1.56 9.94 10.50
CA PRO A 154 -1.18 11.34 10.31
C PRO A 154 -1.04 11.80 8.84
N LEU A 155 -0.93 10.87 7.88
CA LEU A 155 -0.96 11.21 6.44
C LEU A 155 -2.35 11.59 5.92
N LEU A 156 -3.42 11.26 6.65
CA LEU A 156 -4.79 11.58 6.22
C LEU A 156 -5.02 13.07 6.06
N PRO A 157 -4.69 13.94 7.04
CA PRO A 157 -4.76 15.39 6.84
C PRO A 157 -3.79 15.88 5.74
N PHE A 158 -2.59 15.31 5.63
CA PHE A 158 -1.63 15.69 4.59
C PHE A 158 -2.19 15.55 3.16
N TYR A 159 -2.97 14.51 2.89
CA TYR A 159 -3.63 14.33 1.60
C TYR A 159 -5.04 14.96 1.56
N GLY A 160 -5.71 15.07 2.70
CA GLY A 160 -7.00 15.74 2.83
C GLY A 160 -6.93 17.22 2.48
N ASP A 161 -5.94 17.93 3.00
CA ASP A 161 -5.70 19.36 2.75
C ASP A 161 -5.37 19.64 1.26
N ARG A 162 -4.90 18.62 0.54
CA ARG A 162 -4.65 18.68 -0.91
C ARG A 162 -5.88 18.30 -1.75
N GLY A 163 -7.00 17.96 -1.13
CA GLY A 163 -8.23 17.54 -1.81
C GLY A 163 -8.16 16.15 -2.47
N LEU A 164 -7.11 15.36 -2.17
CA LEU A 164 -6.84 14.07 -2.81
C LEU A 164 -7.50 12.89 -2.09
N LEU A 165 -7.89 13.05 -0.82
CA LEU A 165 -8.40 11.96 0.01
C LEU A 165 -9.89 11.68 -0.28
N ARG A 166 -10.21 10.40 -0.45
CA ARG A 166 -11.59 9.87 -0.48
C ARG A 166 -11.70 8.71 0.50
N GLU A 167 -12.71 8.76 1.36
CA GLU A 167 -13.02 7.67 2.28
C GLU A 167 -14.08 6.75 1.68
N VAL A 168 -13.85 5.46 1.79
CA VAL A 168 -14.73 4.40 1.31
C VAL A 168 -15.07 3.48 2.47
N ASP A 169 -16.32 3.16 2.66
CA ASP A 169 -16.80 2.22 3.66
C ASP A 169 -16.29 0.80 3.35
N GLY A 170 -15.27 0.37 4.08
CA GLY A 170 -14.68 -0.97 3.96
C GLY A 170 -15.49 -2.07 4.67
N MET A 171 -16.61 -1.72 5.33
CA MET A 171 -17.57 -2.66 5.91
C MET A 171 -18.58 -3.18 4.89
N ALA A 172 -18.75 -2.50 3.77
CA ALA A 172 -19.62 -2.94 2.69
C ALA A 172 -19.13 -4.26 2.06
N SER A 173 -19.98 -4.90 1.25
CA SER A 173 -19.58 -6.07 0.48
C SER A 173 -18.38 -5.76 -0.45
N MET A 174 -17.63 -6.79 -0.83
CA MET A 174 -16.48 -6.60 -1.74
C MET A 174 -16.85 -5.85 -3.02
N ASP A 175 -18.06 -6.11 -3.57
CA ASP A 175 -18.56 -5.44 -4.77
C ASP A 175 -19.03 -4.01 -4.47
N GLY A 176 -19.61 -3.77 -3.28
CA GLY A 176 -19.99 -2.44 -2.82
C GLY A 176 -18.75 -1.53 -2.64
N VAL A 177 -17.69 -2.06 -2.02
CA VAL A 177 -16.41 -1.34 -1.90
C VAL A 177 -15.82 -1.04 -3.28
N ALA A 178 -15.82 -2.02 -4.20
CA ALA A 178 -15.32 -1.82 -5.55
C ALA A 178 -16.10 -0.73 -6.30
N ALA A 179 -17.44 -0.76 -6.23
CA ALA A 179 -18.28 0.27 -6.84
C ALA A 179 -18.03 1.67 -6.27
N ALA A 180 -17.82 1.78 -4.95
CA ALA A 180 -17.48 3.05 -4.31
C ALA A 180 -16.09 3.56 -4.74
N ILE A 181 -15.11 2.67 -4.89
CA ILE A 181 -13.79 3.00 -5.44
C ILE A 181 -13.91 3.46 -6.89
N ASP A 182 -14.69 2.76 -7.72
CA ASP A 182 -14.92 3.14 -9.11
C ASP A 182 -15.57 4.51 -9.24
N ALA A 183 -16.54 4.83 -8.38
CA ALA A 183 -17.15 6.16 -8.32
C ALA A 183 -16.11 7.24 -7.93
N ALA A 184 -15.24 6.96 -6.95
CA ALA A 184 -14.18 7.88 -6.55
C ALA A 184 -13.12 8.12 -7.65
N LEU A 185 -12.90 7.14 -8.53
CA LEU A 185 -11.99 7.25 -9.68
C LEU A 185 -12.59 8.04 -10.85
N ALA A 186 -13.92 8.13 -10.92
CA ALA A 186 -14.65 8.82 -12.00
C ALA A 186 -14.87 10.32 -11.73
N GLY A 187 -14.81 10.75 -10.45
CA GLY A 187 -15.07 12.14 -10.02
C GLY A 187 -13.84 12.92 -9.78
#